data_719d8de299478aa1147b5ff3f495847f
#
_entry.id   719d8de299478aa1147b5ff3f495847f
#
_cell.length_a   1.000
_cell.length_b   1.000
_cell.length_c   1.000
_cell.angle_alpha   90.00
_cell.angle_beta   90.00
_cell.angle_gamma   90.00
#
_symmetry.space_group_name_H-M   'P 1'
#
loop_
_entity.id
_entity.type
_entity.pdbx_description
1 polymer ?
#
loop_
_entity_poly.entity_id
_entity_poly.type
_entity_poly.pdbx_seq_one_letter_code
_entity_poly.pdbx_strand_id
1 'polypeptide(L)'
;MAASDSASLLAQFVDAEGERVGPQLDMPVDTTPAQLQLILNKLQQNDEPVPYSFYVGESEVNAALNAALGDASTEQTVKIIFVPQAVFRVRAVTRCTSTLPGHAEAILSSHFSPDGSVLATGSGDHCVRLWDVHTEMPKHTLKAHKNWVLALAWSPCGKYILSGGKDGMLALWSPTEISPLRTIAAHKKWVTAVCWEPMHTARDNGAASRFASASKDGTVRVYERATGRCTTVLSGHSHSVSCIKWGGDGLMYTGSHDRTVKVWAVDEGKLVRSLEGHGHWVNCLALNTESAMRSGAHDHNGRAPAEPEKQVAAALAKFEKAKGGPAGAAGGSELLATGSDDFSLFLWKPGEGKKPVTRLTGHVQLVNAAAFSPDGQWLASASFDGSVRLWQGKTGKFHATLRGHVGAVYQLAWSGDSRLLASGSKDSTIKVWELRTKKLLEELPGHADEVFTVDWSPDGERVASGGKDRNLKIWRR
;
A
#
# COMPACT_ATOMS: atom_id res chain seq x y z
N MET A 1 8.86 52.40 -20.28
CA MET A 1 8.35 51.11 -19.85
C MET A 1 8.39 51.16 -18.35
N ALA A 2 7.23 51.29 -17.71
CA ALA A 2 7.14 51.36 -16.26
C ALA A 2 7.35 49.97 -15.69
N ALA A 3 8.32 49.82 -14.79
CA ALA A 3 8.43 48.63 -13.95
C ALA A 3 7.18 48.59 -13.06
N SER A 4 6.36 47.57 -13.20
CA SER A 4 5.28 47.31 -12.26
C SER A 4 5.94 46.92 -10.93
N ASP A 5 5.76 47.74 -9.89
CA ASP A 5 6.03 47.38 -8.50
C ASP A 5 5.12 46.20 -8.15
N SER A 6 5.57 45.00 -8.47
CA SER A 6 4.92 43.77 -7.97
C SER A 6 5.24 43.69 -6.48
N ALA A 7 4.21 43.72 -5.64
CA ALA A 7 4.36 43.54 -4.22
C ALA A 7 5.14 42.24 -3.97
N SER A 8 6.21 42.31 -3.15
CA SER A 8 6.98 41.13 -2.74
C SER A 8 6.59 40.69 -1.35
N LEU A 9 6.77 39.43 -1.07
CA LEU A 9 6.52 38.83 0.24
C LEU A 9 7.70 37.97 0.68
N LEU A 10 7.94 37.94 1.98
CA LEU A 10 8.95 37.09 2.57
C LEU A 10 8.36 35.65 2.76
N ALA A 11 8.89 34.66 2.05
CA ALA A 11 8.39 33.32 2.08
C ALA A 11 9.42 32.33 2.63
N GLN A 12 8.95 31.32 3.33
CA GLN A 12 9.75 30.20 3.86
C GLN A 12 9.12 28.88 3.42
N PHE A 13 9.89 28.06 2.75
CA PHE A 13 9.46 26.68 2.46
C PHE A 13 9.50 25.84 3.72
N VAL A 14 8.43 25.05 3.90
CA VAL A 14 8.23 24.18 5.05
C VAL A 14 7.68 22.85 4.53
N ASP A 15 8.20 21.75 5.01
CA ASP A 15 7.65 20.44 4.66
C ASP A 15 6.30 20.17 5.36
N ALA A 16 5.69 19.03 5.08
CA ALA A 16 4.43 18.63 5.69
C ALA A 16 4.53 18.40 7.22
N GLU A 17 5.74 18.24 7.74
CA GLU A 17 6.05 18.03 9.16
C GLU A 17 6.33 19.34 9.90
N GLY A 18 6.43 20.45 9.18
CA GLY A 18 6.70 21.78 9.71
C GLY A 18 8.19 22.13 9.79
N GLU A 19 9.08 21.29 9.26
CA GLU A 19 10.50 21.58 9.18
C GLU A 19 10.81 22.58 8.06
N ARG A 20 11.72 23.50 8.33
CA ARG A 20 12.10 24.55 7.37
C ARG A 20 13.10 24.01 6.36
N VAL A 21 12.87 24.28 5.08
CA VAL A 21 13.77 23.90 3.98
C VAL A 21 14.32 25.17 3.31
N GLY A 22 15.62 25.32 3.35
CA GLY A 22 16.30 26.48 2.77
C GLY A 22 16.14 27.79 3.56
N PRO A 23 16.69 28.90 3.03
CA PRO A 23 16.58 30.24 3.61
C PRO A 23 15.20 30.84 3.38
N GLN A 24 14.92 31.96 4.05
CA GLN A 24 13.80 32.82 3.70
C GLN A 24 14.10 33.51 2.38
N LEU A 25 13.11 33.57 1.51
CA LEU A 25 13.23 34.13 0.16
C LEU A 25 12.22 35.26 -0.02
N ASP A 26 12.69 36.36 -0.62
CA ASP A 26 11.83 37.41 -1.07
C ASP A 26 11.27 37.05 -2.46
N MET A 27 9.97 36.94 -2.58
CA MET A 27 9.29 36.47 -3.78
C MET A 27 8.14 37.37 -4.19
N PRO A 28 7.93 37.58 -5.50
CA PRO A 28 6.75 38.29 -5.99
C PRO A 28 5.46 37.55 -5.61
N VAL A 29 4.41 38.29 -5.24
CA VAL A 29 3.10 37.72 -4.88
C VAL A 29 2.38 37.02 -6.04
N ASP A 30 2.79 37.29 -7.27
CA ASP A 30 2.29 36.65 -8.49
C ASP A 30 3.07 35.39 -8.89
N THR A 31 3.98 34.92 -8.01
CA THR A 31 4.76 33.68 -8.26
C THR A 31 3.84 32.48 -8.46
N THR A 32 4.03 31.80 -9.59
CA THR A 32 3.24 30.64 -9.99
C THR A 32 3.77 29.34 -9.37
N PRO A 33 2.96 28.27 -9.28
CA PRO A 33 3.40 26.96 -8.80
C PRO A 33 4.60 26.39 -9.57
N ALA A 34 4.68 26.64 -10.87
CA ALA A 34 5.81 26.19 -11.69
C ALA A 34 7.13 26.88 -11.29
N GLN A 35 7.07 28.15 -10.95
CA GLN A 35 8.23 28.90 -10.46
C GLN A 35 8.63 28.45 -9.06
N LEU A 36 7.66 28.22 -8.16
CA LEU A 36 7.91 27.66 -6.83
C LEU A 36 8.59 26.29 -6.91
N GLN A 37 8.13 25.44 -7.84
CA GLN A 37 8.72 24.14 -8.09
C GLN A 37 10.17 24.23 -8.56
N LEU A 38 10.49 25.17 -9.45
CA LEU A 38 11.86 25.40 -9.91
C LEU A 38 12.77 25.85 -8.77
N ILE A 39 12.30 26.75 -7.92
CA ILE A 39 13.04 27.25 -6.76
C ILE A 39 13.30 26.10 -5.78
N LEU A 40 12.27 25.33 -5.44
CA LEU A 40 12.38 24.26 -4.46
C LEU A 40 13.29 23.12 -4.95
N ASN A 41 13.18 22.71 -6.22
CA ASN A 41 14.07 21.70 -6.79
C ASN A 41 15.55 22.13 -6.77
N LYS A 42 15.83 23.42 -6.99
CA LYS A 42 17.19 23.97 -6.85
C LYS A 42 17.67 23.97 -5.40
N LEU A 43 16.79 24.33 -4.44
CA LEU A 43 17.13 24.33 -3.01
C LEU A 43 17.43 22.91 -2.48
N GLN A 44 16.71 21.91 -2.97
CA GLN A 44 16.90 20.52 -2.59
C GLN A 44 17.97 19.80 -3.40
N GLN A 45 18.57 20.45 -4.42
CA GLN A 45 19.58 19.89 -5.33
C GLN A 45 19.12 18.57 -5.97
N ASN A 46 17.85 18.51 -6.40
CA ASN A 46 17.30 17.33 -7.06
C ASN A 46 17.89 17.21 -8.48
N ASP A 47 18.47 16.05 -8.80
CA ASP A 47 19.01 15.76 -10.15
C ASP A 47 17.90 15.72 -11.22
N GLU A 48 16.72 15.21 -10.83
CA GLU A 48 15.51 15.25 -11.67
C GLU A 48 14.45 16.17 -11.04
N PRO A 49 13.71 16.96 -11.85
CA PRO A 49 12.69 17.87 -11.33
C PRO A 49 11.51 17.07 -10.72
N VAL A 50 11.39 17.12 -9.40
CA VAL A 50 10.28 16.52 -8.66
C VAL A 50 9.09 17.48 -8.71
N PRO A 51 7.87 17.02 -9.05
CA PRO A 51 6.67 17.85 -8.99
C PRO A 51 6.21 18.03 -7.53
N TYR A 52 5.84 19.28 -7.16
CA TYR A 52 5.34 19.62 -5.83
C TYR A 52 3.99 20.31 -5.92
N SER A 53 3.12 20.06 -4.93
CA SER A 53 2.00 20.93 -4.59
C SER A 53 2.42 21.89 -3.49
N PHE A 54 1.97 23.13 -3.59
CA PHE A 54 2.25 24.20 -2.63
C PHE A 54 0.98 24.64 -1.94
N TYR A 55 1.07 24.90 -0.65
CA TYR A 55 -0.05 25.34 0.17
C TYR A 55 0.36 26.54 1.02
N VAL A 56 -0.55 27.49 1.17
CA VAL A 56 -0.44 28.59 2.14
C VAL A 56 -1.58 28.43 3.14
N GLY A 57 -1.24 28.05 4.38
CA GLY A 57 -2.24 27.61 5.34
C GLY A 57 -3.00 26.37 4.86
N GLU A 58 -4.33 26.49 4.67
CA GLU A 58 -5.18 25.41 4.13
C GLU A 58 -5.45 25.54 2.62
N SER A 59 -5.02 26.62 1.99
CA SER A 59 -5.29 26.93 0.58
C SER A 59 -4.19 26.43 -0.34
N GLU A 60 -4.55 25.69 -1.42
CA GLU A 60 -3.60 25.25 -2.44
C GLU A 60 -3.29 26.41 -3.41
N VAL A 61 -2.02 26.56 -3.74
CA VAL A 61 -1.57 27.53 -4.75
C VAL A 61 -1.79 26.92 -6.14
N ASN A 62 -2.93 27.21 -6.75
CA ASN A 62 -3.29 26.68 -8.06
C ASN A 62 -2.91 27.60 -9.23
N ALA A 63 -2.97 28.91 -9.05
CA ALA A 63 -2.67 29.92 -10.09
C ALA A 63 -1.43 30.73 -9.73
N ALA A 64 -1.48 31.48 -8.64
CA ALA A 64 -0.38 32.28 -8.10
C ALA A 64 -0.53 32.42 -6.58
N LEU A 65 0.54 32.82 -5.91
CA LEU A 65 0.57 32.96 -4.44
C LEU A 65 -0.49 33.92 -3.93
N ASN A 66 -0.75 35.03 -4.64
CA ASN A 66 -1.75 36.02 -4.26
C ASN A 66 -3.16 35.42 -4.09
N ALA A 67 -3.53 34.46 -4.92
CA ALA A 67 -4.85 33.79 -4.83
C ALA A 67 -4.99 32.90 -3.59
N ALA A 68 -3.88 32.42 -3.02
CA ALA A 68 -3.86 31.54 -1.86
C ALA A 68 -3.63 32.30 -0.54
N LEU A 69 -3.15 33.55 -0.60
CA LEU A 69 -2.85 34.36 0.57
C LEU A 69 -4.11 34.87 1.29
N GLY A 70 -5.25 35.06 0.58
CA GLY A 70 -6.46 35.65 1.16
C GLY A 70 -6.16 36.99 1.84
N ASP A 71 -6.70 37.20 3.06
CA ASP A 71 -6.49 38.39 3.89
C ASP A 71 -5.20 38.37 4.75
N ALA A 72 -4.27 37.45 4.46
CA ALA A 72 -3.02 37.36 5.21
C ALA A 72 -2.16 38.60 4.95
N SER A 73 -1.72 39.31 6.00
CA SER A 73 -0.89 40.50 5.88
C SER A 73 0.48 40.15 5.28
N THR A 74 0.90 40.90 4.28
CA THR A 74 2.21 40.76 3.61
C THR A 74 3.40 41.12 4.50
N GLU A 75 3.18 41.59 5.71
CA GLU A 75 4.21 41.98 6.68
C GLU A 75 4.81 40.79 7.46
N GLN A 76 4.21 39.59 7.41
CA GLN A 76 4.70 38.43 8.09
C GLN A 76 5.28 37.42 7.10
N THR A 77 6.31 36.65 7.56
CA THR A 77 6.87 35.56 6.75
C THR A 77 5.80 34.52 6.44
N VAL A 78 5.48 34.36 5.16
CA VAL A 78 4.49 33.38 4.69
C VAL A 78 5.14 32.00 4.65
N LYS A 79 4.54 31.04 5.32
CA LYS A 79 4.97 29.63 5.26
C LYS A 79 4.33 28.96 4.06
N ILE A 80 5.14 28.54 3.10
CA ILE A 80 4.71 27.77 1.95
C ILE A 80 4.98 26.29 2.24
N ILE A 81 3.92 25.55 2.52
CA ILE A 81 4.00 24.11 2.75
C ILE A 81 4.09 23.45 1.38
N PHE A 82 5.12 22.63 1.17
CA PHE A 82 5.25 21.85 -0.05
C PHE A 82 5.05 20.35 0.23
N VAL A 83 4.39 19.68 -0.72
CA VAL A 83 4.16 18.24 -0.68
C VAL A 83 4.61 17.66 -2.01
N PRO A 84 5.51 16.65 -2.03
CA PRO A 84 5.89 15.98 -3.27
C PRO A 84 4.64 15.41 -3.94
N GLN A 85 4.45 15.71 -5.21
CA GLN A 85 3.34 15.14 -5.98
C GLN A 85 3.79 13.82 -6.63
N ALA A 86 2.86 12.87 -6.71
CA ALA A 86 3.00 11.81 -7.69
C ALA A 86 3.00 12.41 -9.11
N VAL A 87 3.73 11.78 -10.02
CA VAL A 87 3.84 12.22 -11.42
C VAL A 87 2.48 12.29 -12.13
N PHE A 88 1.44 11.73 -11.53
CA PHE A 88 0.07 11.71 -12.05
C PHE A 88 -0.93 12.02 -10.93
N ARG A 89 -2.11 12.50 -11.32
CA ARG A 89 -3.19 12.82 -10.39
C ARG A 89 -4.33 11.82 -10.56
N VAL A 90 -4.64 11.10 -9.49
CA VAL A 90 -5.79 10.19 -9.42
C VAL A 90 -7.07 10.99 -9.19
N ARG A 91 -8.12 10.64 -9.90
CA ARG A 91 -9.46 11.19 -9.72
C ARG A 91 -10.32 10.21 -8.95
N ALA A 92 -11.27 10.72 -8.17
CA ALA A 92 -12.18 9.85 -7.45
C ALA A 92 -13.02 9.00 -8.39
N VAL A 93 -13.20 7.75 -8.03
CA VAL A 93 -14.16 6.85 -8.66
C VAL A 93 -15.57 7.20 -8.16
N THR A 94 -16.54 7.30 -9.05
CA THR A 94 -17.89 7.80 -8.71
C THR A 94 -19.01 6.81 -9.02
N ARG A 95 -18.78 5.85 -9.91
CA ARG A 95 -19.83 4.92 -10.37
C ARG A 95 -19.34 3.49 -10.52
N CYS A 96 -20.24 2.54 -10.30
CA CYS A 96 -20.03 1.15 -10.67
C CYS A 96 -20.20 1.01 -12.18
N THR A 97 -19.13 0.64 -12.88
CA THR A 97 -19.18 0.37 -14.32
C THR A 97 -19.59 -1.06 -14.61
N SER A 98 -19.16 -1.99 -13.80
CA SER A 98 -19.45 -3.40 -14.00
C SER A 98 -19.70 -4.12 -12.68
N THR A 99 -20.75 -4.94 -12.70
CA THR A 99 -20.99 -5.98 -11.70
C THR A 99 -20.73 -7.31 -12.37
N LEU A 100 -19.68 -7.99 -11.95
CA LEU A 100 -19.18 -9.21 -12.59
C LEU A 100 -19.58 -10.44 -11.76
N PRO A 101 -20.71 -11.08 -12.10
CA PRO A 101 -21.10 -12.33 -11.47
C PRO A 101 -20.16 -13.45 -11.96
N GLY A 102 -19.92 -14.42 -11.12
CA GLY A 102 -19.12 -15.57 -11.52
C GLY A 102 -18.77 -16.48 -10.37
N HIS A 103 -18.37 -15.93 -9.24
CA HIS A 103 -18.09 -16.74 -8.06
C HIS A 103 -19.39 -17.31 -7.46
N ALA A 104 -19.32 -18.57 -7.01
CA ALA A 104 -20.45 -19.24 -6.34
C ALA A 104 -20.51 -18.94 -4.84
N GLU A 105 -19.41 -18.45 -4.27
CA GLU A 105 -19.24 -18.13 -2.85
C GLU A 105 -18.55 -16.76 -2.68
N ALA A 106 -18.44 -16.28 -1.44
CA ALA A 106 -17.85 -15.00 -1.09
C ALA A 106 -16.45 -14.80 -1.68
N ILE A 107 -16.17 -13.59 -2.18
CA ILE A 107 -14.85 -13.17 -2.61
C ILE A 107 -14.07 -12.71 -1.38
N LEU A 108 -12.95 -13.36 -1.11
CA LEU A 108 -12.15 -13.15 0.10
C LEU A 108 -10.89 -12.31 -0.14
N SER A 109 -10.39 -12.31 -1.38
CA SER A 109 -9.21 -11.54 -1.77
C SER A 109 -9.32 -11.08 -3.21
N SER A 110 -8.85 -9.87 -3.50
CA SER A 110 -8.77 -9.30 -4.85
C SER A 110 -7.51 -8.46 -4.97
N HIS A 111 -6.77 -8.62 -6.07
CA HIS A 111 -5.54 -7.88 -6.32
C HIS A 111 -5.35 -7.60 -7.80
N PHE A 112 -5.10 -6.34 -8.13
CA PHE A 112 -4.66 -5.95 -9.48
C PHE A 112 -3.23 -6.44 -9.74
N SER A 113 -2.96 -6.81 -10.98
CA SER A 113 -1.61 -7.05 -11.46
C SER A 113 -0.76 -5.77 -11.38
N PRO A 114 0.58 -5.87 -11.28
CA PRO A 114 1.46 -4.70 -11.22
C PRO A 114 1.34 -3.76 -12.41
N ASP A 115 0.97 -4.29 -13.59
CA ASP A 115 0.71 -3.53 -14.81
C ASP A 115 -0.72 -2.99 -14.94
N GLY A 116 -1.62 -3.36 -14.01
CA GLY A 116 -3.01 -2.93 -14.01
C GLY A 116 -3.93 -3.60 -15.04
N SER A 117 -3.44 -4.52 -15.87
CA SER A 117 -4.19 -5.13 -16.98
C SER A 117 -5.14 -6.24 -16.55
N VAL A 118 -4.81 -6.97 -15.48
CA VAL A 118 -5.56 -8.13 -14.99
C VAL A 118 -5.87 -7.97 -13.51
N LEU A 119 -7.08 -8.33 -13.13
CA LEU A 119 -7.49 -8.45 -11.74
C LEU A 119 -7.63 -9.93 -11.38
N ALA A 120 -7.07 -10.34 -10.25
CA ALA A 120 -7.22 -11.69 -9.71
C ALA A 120 -8.12 -11.67 -8.49
N THR A 121 -9.04 -12.61 -8.38
CA THR A 121 -9.93 -12.79 -7.23
C THR A 121 -9.88 -14.20 -6.71
N GLY A 122 -9.85 -14.37 -5.39
CA GLY A 122 -9.93 -15.64 -4.68
C GLY A 122 -11.20 -15.74 -3.86
N SER A 123 -11.85 -16.88 -3.92
CA SER A 123 -13.17 -17.07 -3.33
C SER A 123 -13.31 -18.35 -2.51
N GLY A 124 -14.37 -18.38 -1.70
CA GLY A 124 -14.84 -19.56 -1.00
C GLY A 124 -15.30 -20.71 -1.91
N ASP A 125 -15.53 -20.44 -3.20
CA ASP A 125 -15.87 -21.45 -4.21
C ASP A 125 -14.67 -22.30 -4.67
N HIS A 126 -13.54 -22.19 -4.02
CA HIS A 126 -12.28 -22.89 -4.27
C HIS A 126 -11.57 -22.48 -5.57
N CYS A 127 -12.06 -21.45 -6.24
CA CYS A 127 -11.51 -20.97 -7.51
C CYS A 127 -10.76 -19.65 -7.34
N VAL A 128 -9.74 -19.48 -8.17
CA VAL A 128 -9.19 -18.18 -8.50
C VAL A 128 -9.74 -17.77 -9.86
N ARG A 129 -10.22 -16.55 -10.00
CA ARG A 129 -10.68 -16.02 -11.29
C ARG A 129 -9.83 -14.85 -11.70
N LEU A 130 -9.58 -14.77 -13.00
CA LEU A 130 -8.88 -13.68 -13.65
C LEU A 130 -9.88 -12.90 -14.50
N TRP A 131 -9.78 -11.58 -14.40
CA TRP A 131 -10.64 -10.65 -15.09
C TRP A 131 -9.77 -9.69 -15.89
N ASP A 132 -10.15 -9.45 -17.14
CA ASP A 132 -9.53 -8.42 -17.95
C ASP A 132 -10.09 -7.06 -17.52
N VAL A 133 -9.18 -6.16 -17.12
CA VAL A 133 -9.55 -4.86 -16.54
C VAL A 133 -10.02 -3.87 -17.61
N HIS A 134 -9.55 -4.01 -18.85
CA HIS A 134 -9.92 -3.11 -19.94
C HIS A 134 -11.29 -3.44 -20.53
N THR A 135 -11.56 -4.72 -20.76
CA THR A 135 -12.83 -5.20 -21.30
C THR A 135 -13.88 -5.45 -20.22
N GLU A 136 -13.46 -5.51 -18.94
CA GLU A 136 -14.29 -5.86 -17.78
C GLU A 136 -15.00 -7.23 -17.96
N MET A 137 -14.29 -8.19 -18.56
CA MET A 137 -14.81 -9.53 -18.86
C MET A 137 -14.02 -10.60 -18.10
N PRO A 138 -14.65 -11.75 -17.78
CA PRO A 138 -13.94 -12.88 -17.21
C PRO A 138 -12.92 -13.44 -18.21
N LYS A 139 -11.66 -13.60 -17.78
CA LYS A 139 -10.58 -14.13 -18.61
C LYS A 139 -10.41 -15.63 -18.41
N HIS A 140 -10.15 -16.05 -17.17
CA HIS A 140 -9.93 -17.45 -16.81
C HIS A 140 -10.52 -17.81 -15.45
N THR A 141 -10.96 -19.07 -15.32
CA THR A 141 -11.31 -19.67 -14.02
C THR A 141 -10.29 -20.75 -13.72
N LEU A 142 -9.54 -20.58 -12.65
CA LEU A 142 -8.40 -21.40 -12.26
C LEU A 142 -8.83 -22.30 -11.10
N LYS A 143 -8.75 -23.62 -11.31
CA LYS A 143 -9.21 -24.64 -10.34
C LYS A 143 -8.04 -25.53 -9.91
N ALA A 144 -7.64 -25.45 -8.66
CA ALA A 144 -6.66 -26.35 -8.05
C ALA A 144 -6.89 -26.60 -6.55
N HIS A 145 -7.54 -25.62 -5.88
CA HIS A 145 -7.82 -25.76 -4.46
C HIS A 145 -9.05 -26.64 -4.19
N LYS A 146 -9.01 -27.32 -3.05
CA LYS A 146 -10.11 -28.16 -2.56
C LYS A 146 -10.93 -27.48 -1.46
N ASN A 147 -10.55 -26.26 -1.09
CA ASN A 147 -11.22 -25.45 -0.08
C ASN A 147 -11.02 -23.96 -0.40
N TRP A 148 -11.55 -23.08 0.42
CA TRP A 148 -11.52 -21.64 0.26
C TRP A 148 -10.13 -21.10 -0.08
N VAL A 149 -10.05 -20.22 -1.05
CA VAL A 149 -8.85 -19.47 -1.39
C VAL A 149 -8.81 -18.24 -0.49
N LEU A 150 -7.87 -18.22 0.46
CA LEU A 150 -7.79 -17.21 1.49
C LEU A 150 -6.84 -16.06 1.12
N ALA A 151 -5.79 -16.38 0.38
CA ALA A 151 -4.74 -15.43 0.07
C ALA A 151 -4.34 -15.49 -1.41
N LEU A 152 -4.10 -14.33 -1.99
CA LEU A 152 -3.57 -14.14 -3.34
C LEU A 152 -2.43 -13.15 -3.31
N ALA A 153 -1.43 -13.34 -4.17
CA ALA A 153 -0.40 -12.35 -4.41
C ALA A 153 0.11 -12.44 -5.86
N TRP A 154 0.22 -11.29 -6.51
CA TRP A 154 0.92 -11.16 -7.79
C TRP A 154 2.42 -11.08 -7.56
N SER A 155 3.19 -11.68 -8.45
CA SER A 155 4.64 -11.44 -8.48
C SER A 155 4.93 -10.01 -8.92
N PRO A 156 5.98 -9.35 -8.39
CA PRO A 156 6.34 -7.98 -8.78
C PRO A 156 6.63 -7.80 -10.28
N CYS A 157 6.97 -8.88 -10.99
CA CYS A 157 7.16 -8.87 -12.45
C CYS A 157 5.85 -9.05 -13.25
N GLY A 158 4.69 -9.23 -12.60
CA GLY A 158 3.40 -9.41 -13.26
C GLY A 158 3.18 -10.76 -13.96
N LYS A 159 4.18 -11.65 -13.98
CA LYS A 159 4.15 -12.91 -14.75
C LYS A 159 3.53 -14.09 -14.00
N TYR A 160 3.40 -14.02 -12.69
CA TYR A 160 2.94 -15.13 -11.86
C TYR A 160 1.93 -14.69 -10.81
N ILE A 161 1.04 -15.60 -10.46
CA ILE A 161 0.09 -15.44 -9.36
C ILE A 161 0.31 -16.60 -8.40
N LEU A 162 0.31 -16.30 -7.12
CA LEU A 162 0.36 -17.29 -6.05
C LEU A 162 -0.96 -17.26 -5.29
N SER A 163 -1.59 -18.42 -5.12
CA SER A 163 -2.78 -18.58 -4.30
C SER A 163 -2.53 -19.52 -3.14
N GLY A 164 -3.09 -19.21 -1.99
CA GLY A 164 -3.05 -20.03 -0.78
C GLY A 164 -4.44 -20.36 -0.27
N GLY A 165 -4.68 -21.63 0.01
CA GLY A 165 -5.99 -22.13 0.38
C GLY A 165 -6.10 -22.61 1.84
N LYS A 166 -7.35 -22.74 2.25
CA LYS A 166 -7.73 -23.37 3.52
C LYS A 166 -7.41 -24.87 3.56
N ASP A 167 -7.12 -25.46 2.41
CA ASP A 167 -6.66 -26.85 2.23
C ASP A 167 -5.17 -27.06 2.56
N GLY A 168 -4.43 -25.98 2.90
CA GLY A 168 -3.00 -26.03 3.14
C GLY A 168 -2.14 -26.11 1.87
N MET A 169 -2.77 -25.99 0.70
CA MET A 169 -2.10 -26.02 -0.60
C MET A 169 -1.73 -24.63 -1.05
N LEU A 170 -0.67 -24.56 -1.83
CA LEU A 170 -0.32 -23.42 -2.65
C LEU A 170 -0.48 -23.79 -4.12
N ALA A 171 -0.97 -22.88 -4.93
CA ALA A 171 -0.99 -23.03 -6.37
C ALA A 171 -0.31 -21.82 -7.03
N LEU A 172 0.57 -22.13 -7.96
CA LEU A 172 1.30 -21.17 -8.78
C LEU A 172 0.70 -21.15 -10.18
N TRP A 173 0.39 -19.96 -10.68
CA TRP A 173 -0.32 -19.77 -11.94
C TRP A 173 0.43 -18.80 -12.87
N SER A 174 0.21 -18.99 -14.17
CA SER A 174 0.46 -17.98 -15.19
C SER A 174 -0.86 -17.30 -15.56
N PRO A 175 -0.91 -15.97 -15.77
CA PRO A 175 -2.14 -15.29 -16.19
C PRO A 175 -2.60 -15.65 -17.61
N THR A 176 -1.77 -16.38 -18.37
CA THR A 176 -2.05 -16.84 -19.73
C THR A 176 -2.57 -18.27 -19.82
N GLU A 177 -2.42 -19.06 -18.74
CA GLU A 177 -2.76 -20.49 -18.74
C GLU A 177 -3.85 -20.80 -17.71
N ILE A 178 -4.71 -21.77 -18.03
CA ILE A 178 -5.79 -22.21 -17.13
C ILE A 178 -5.29 -23.25 -16.13
N SER A 179 -4.30 -24.04 -16.52
CA SER A 179 -3.70 -25.05 -15.65
C SER A 179 -2.70 -24.43 -14.68
N PRO A 180 -2.62 -24.92 -13.43
CA PRO A 180 -1.60 -24.48 -12.52
C PRO A 180 -0.22 -24.89 -13.01
N LEU A 181 0.74 -23.95 -13.00
CA LEU A 181 2.14 -24.28 -13.24
C LEU A 181 2.66 -25.28 -12.21
N ARG A 182 2.23 -25.11 -10.96
CA ARG A 182 2.54 -26.01 -9.85
C ARG A 182 1.47 -25.97 -8.78
N THR A 183 1.27 -27.12 -8.14
CA THR A 183 0.53 -27.26 -6.88
C THR A 183 1.46 -27.83 -5.82
N ILE A 184 1.48 -27.23 -4.65
CA ILE A 184 2.42 -27.58 -3.57
C ILE A 184 1.61 -27.86 -2.30
N ALA A 185 1.76 -29.04 -1.72
CA ALA A 185 1.26 -29.34 -0.39
C ALA A 185 2.15 -28.65 0.65
N ALA A 186 1.83 -27.38 0.92
CA ALA A 186 2.70 -26.49 1.65
C ALA A 186 2.61 -26.71 3.16
N HIS A 187 1.41 -26.81 3.70
CA HIS A 187 1.16 -26.82 5.13
C HIS A 187 0.14 -27.87 5.54
N LYS A 188 0.16 -28.24 6.80
CA LYS A 188 -0.84 -29.18 7.39
C LYS A 188 -2.15 -28.48 7.76
N LYS A 189 -2.13 -27.15 7.89
CA LYS A 189 -3.28 -26.30 8.21
C LYS A 189 -3.42 -25.20 7.17
N TRP A 190 -4.39 -24.32 7.35
CA TRP A 190 -4.72 -23.24 6.44
C TRP A 190 -3.53 -22.37 6.12
N VAL A 191 -3.37 -22.00 4.86
CA VAL A 191 -2.50 -20.91 4.45
C VAL A 191 -3.24 -19.60 4.72
N THR A 192 -2.68 -18.75 5.56
CA THR A 192 -3.30 -17.50 6.00
C THR A 192 -2.90 -16.32 5.14
N ALA A 193 -1.65 -16.30 4.69
CA ALA A 193 -1.12 -15.23 3.86
C ALA A 193 0.04 -15.73 2.99
N VAL A 194 0.25 -15.05 1.87
CA VAL A 194 1.35 -15.34 0.92
C VAL A 194 2.02 -14.04 0.50
N CYS A 195 3.30 -14.10 0.17
CA CYS A 195 4.04 -12.97 -0.36
C CYS A 195 5.14 -13.43 -1.34
N TRP A 196 5.54 -12.51 -2.21
CA TRP A 196 6.65 -12.69 -3.13
C TRP A 196 7.90 -11.97 -2.63
N GLU A 197 9.04 -12.49 -3.05
CA GLU A 197 10.32 -11.81 -2.93
C GLU A 197 10.29 -10.51 -3.74
N PRO A 198 10.79 -9.38 -3.17
CA PRO A 198 10.92 -8.13 -3.91
C PRO A 198 11.81 -8.28 -5.15
N MET A 199 11.49 -7.57 -6.23
CA MET A 199 12.19 -7.72 -7.51
C MET A 199 13.69 -7.41 -7.43
N HIS A 200 14.07 -6.38 -6.66
CA HIS A 200 15.47 -5.94 -6.55
C HIS A 200 16.35 -6.86 -5.69
N THR A 201 15.76 -7.77 -4.90
CA THR A 201 16.49 -8.79 -4.13
C THR A 201 16.52 -10.14 -4.84
N ALA A 202 15.77 -10.30 -5.94
CA ALA A 202 15.64 -11.54 -6.67
C ALA A 202 16.96 -11.93 -7.35
N ARG A 203 17.36 -13.20 -7.19
CA ARG A 203 18.63 -13.75 -7.69
C ARG A 203 18.67 -13.91 -9.22
N ASP A 204 17.52 -14.02 -9.86
CA ASP A 204 17.36 -14.29 -11.29
C ASP A 204 17.05 -13.02 -12.10
N ASN A 205 17.91 -12.01 -12.06
CA ASN A 205 17.77 -10.76 -12.85
C ASN A 205 16.34 -10.19 -12.85
N GLY A 206 15.73 -10.08 -11.64
CA GLY A 206 14.39 -9.50 -11.48
C GLY A 206 13.21 -10.43 -11.78
N ALA A 207 13.44 -11.67 -12.21
CA ALA A 207 12.39 -12.67 -12.22
C ALA A 207 12.10 -13.09 -10.78
N ALA A 208 10.84 -12.95 -10.32
CA ALA A 208 10.43 -13.37 -8.98
C ALA A 208 10.84 -14.84 -8.76
N SER A 209 11.92 -15.03 -8.00
CA SER A 209 12.57 -16.35 -7.85
C SER A 209 12.02 -17.12 -6.68
N ARG A 210 11.62 -16.44 -5.62
CA ARG A 210 11.13 -17.05 -4.38
C ARG A 210 9.79 -16.46 -3.95
N PHE A 211 9.04 -17.26 -3.21
CA PHE A 211 7.82 -16.83 -2.54
C PHE A 211 7.70 -17.48 -1.17
N ALA A 212 6.89 -16.93 -0.32
CA ALA A 212 6.67 -17.44 1.02
C ALA A 212 5.19 -17.57 1.35
N SER A 213 4.88 -18.50 2.23
CA SER A 213 3.55 -18.72 2.78
C SER A 213 3.58 -18.80 4.29
N ALA A 214 2.61 -18.17 4.92
CA ALA A 214 2.33 -18.27 6.34
C ALA A 214 1.12 -19.15 6.60
N SER A 215 1.11 -19.86 7.73
CA SER A 215 0.06 -20.82 8.03
C SER A 215 -0.42 -20.76 9.48
N LYS A 216 -1.65 -21.26 9.64
CA LYS A 216 -2.24 -21.55 10.94
C LYS A 216 -1.48 -22.64 11.73
N ASP A 217 -0.52 -23.34 11.11
CA ASP A 217 0.35 -24.31 11.80
C ASP A 217 1.49 -23.66 12.61
N GLY A 218 1.62 -22.32 12.57
CA GLY A 218 2.65 -21.56 13.27
C GLY A 218 3.97 -21.47 12.52
N THR A 219 4.04 -21.98 11.29
CA THR A 219 5.25 -21.94 10.46
C THR A 219 5.10 -21.04 9.25
N VAL A 220 6.22 -20.52 8.78
CA VAL A 220 6.34 -19.86 7.50
C VAL A 220 7.32 -20.64 6.65
N ARG A 221 7.02 -20.84 5.39
CA ARG A 221 7.84 -21.60 4.45
C ARG A 221 8.17 -20.78 3.23
N VAL A 222 9.43 -20.81 2.85
CA VAL A 222 9.96 -20.15 1.65
C VAL A 222 10.20 -21.19 0.58
N TYR A 223 9.77 -20.89 -0.63
CA TYR A 223 9.83 -21.79 -1.78
C TYR A 223 10.59 -21.14 -2.93
N GLU A 224 11.30 -21.96 -3.65
CA GLU A 224 11.86 -21.58 -4.93
C GLU A 224 10.82 -21.78 -6.04
N ARG A 225 10.56 -20.76 -6.84
CA ARG A 225 9.54 -20.81 -7.90
C ARG A 225 9.82 -21.87 -8.96
N ALA A 226 11.08 -21.94 -9.42
CA ALA A 226 11.46 -22.83 -10.51
C ALA A 226 11.26 -24.29 -10.18
N THR A 227 11.62 -24.72 -8.98
CA THR A 227 11.58 -26.12 -8.54
C THR A 227 10.32 -26.46 -7.74
N GLY A 228 9.69 -25.45 -7.09
CA GLY A 228 8.61 -25.64 -6.13
C GLY A 228 9.09 -26.26 -4.80
N ARG A 229 10.39 -26.36 -4.59
CA ARG A 229 10.97 -26.92 -3.36
C ARG A 229 10.94 -25.88 -2.24
N CYS A 230 10.64 -26.35 -1.03
CA CYS A 230 10.80 -25.57 0.18
C CYS A 230 12.31 -25.42 0.47
N THR A 231 12.81 -24.20 0.43
CA THR A 231 14.22 -23.88 0.72
C THR A 231 14.45 -23.62 2.19
N THR A 232 13.50 -22.97 2.85
CA THR A 232 13.64 -22.54 4.24
C THR A 232 12.32 -22.68 4.98
N VAL A 233 12.40 -23.19 6.21
CA VAL A 233 11.25 -23.25 7.14
C VAL A 233 11.56 -22.37 8.33
N LEU A 234 10.77 -21.33 8.52
CA LEU A 234 10.88 -20.41 9.65
C LEU A 234 9.89 -20.88 10.72
N SER A 235 10.42 -21.47 11.75
CA SER A 235 9.66 -21.97 12.90
C SER A 235 10.07 -21.21 14.17
N GLY A 236 9.08 -20.85 14.99
CA GLY A 236 9.35 -20.12 16.23
C GLY A 236 8.14 -19.39 16.77
N HIS A 237 7.06 -19.25 15.99
CA HIS A 237 5.78 -18.83 16.51
C HIS A 237 5.07 -19.99 17.23
N SER A 238 4.49 -19.70 18.39
CA SER A 238 3.76 -20.71 19.18
C SER A 238 2.30 -20.89 18.75
N HIS A 239 1.77 -19.95 17.96
CA HIS A 239 0.38 -19.95 17.47
C HIS A 239 0.33 -19.64 15.98
N SER A 240 -0.89 -19.58 15.43
CA SER A 240 -1.16 -19.26 14.04
C SER A 240 -0.43 -18.00 13.60
N VAL A 241 0.28 -18.05 12.46
CA VAL A 241 0.78 -16.85 11.78
C VAL A 241 -0.38 -16.28 10.97
N SER A 242 -0.77 -15.04 11.24
CA SER A 242 -1.90 -14.35 10.60
C SER A 242 -1.51 -13.63 9.33
N CYS A 243 -0.32 -13.03 9.32
CA CYS A 243 0.13 -12.13 8.27
C CYS A 243 1.64 -12.24 8.04
N ILE A 244 2.05 -11.97 6.80
CA ILE A 244 3.45 -12.03 6.37
C ILE A 244 3.72 -10.87 5.41
N LYS A 245 4.90 -10.25 5.52
CA LYS A 245 5.42 -9.29 4.56
C LYS A 245 6.90 -9.57 4.31
N TRP A 246 7.31 -9.50 3.06
CA TRP A 246 8.71 -9.58 2.68
C TRP A 246 9.25 -8.18 2.47
N GLY A 247 10.25 -7.77 3.26
CA GLY A 247 10.88 -6.46 3.15
C GLY A 247 11.97 -6.44 2.08
N GLY A 248 12.32 -5.24 1.67
CA GLY A 248 13.30 -5.04 0.60
C GLY A 248 14.75 -5.21 1.04
N ASP A 249 15.03 -5.21 2.33
CA ASP A 249 16.39 -5.43 2.87
C ASP A 249 16.70 -6.93 3.13
N GLY A 250 15.96 -7.84 2.51
CA GLY A 250 16.11 -9.29 2.71
C GLY A 250 15.54 -9.81 4.03
N LEU A 251 14.81 -8.98 4.74
CA LEU A 251 14.11 -9.32 5.97
C LEU A 251 12.67 -9.74 5.68
N MET A 252 12.16 -10.65 6.47
CA MET A 252 10.76 -11.05 6.44
C MET A 252 10.12 -10.78 7.79
N TYR A 253 8.89 -10.26 7.74
CA TYR A 253 8.12 -9.89 8.92
C TYR A 253 6.89 -10.78 9.03
N THR A 254 6.66 -11.36 10.21
CA THR A 254 5.54 -12.26 10.45
C THR A 254 4.81 -11.86 11.72
N GLY A 255 3.50 -11.67 11.61
CA GLY A 255 2.62 -11.42 12.75
C GLY A 255 1.84 -12.66 13.14
N SER A 256 1.62 -12.87 14.42
CA SER A 256 1.01 -14.09 14.93
C SER A 256 0.00 -13.86 16.05
N HIS A 257 -0.86 -14.84 16.23
CA HIS A 257 -1.77 -14.93 17.36
C HIS A 257 -1.03 -15.20 18.69
N ASP A 258 0.30 -15.45 18.68
CA ASP A 258 1.11 -15.46 19.90
C ASP A 258 1.45 -14.07 20.42
N ARG A 259 0.85 -13.01 19.87
CA ARG A 259 1.00 -11.60 20.22
C ARG A 259 2.37 -11.01 19.89
N THR A 260 3.18 -11.72 19.13
CA THR A 260 4.52 -11.29 18.73
C THR A 260 4.60 -11.04 17.22
N VAL A 261 5.51 -10.16 16.86
CA VAL A 261 5.96 -10.00 15.49
C VAL A 261 7.41 -10.45 15.42
N LYS A 262 7.73 -11.31 14.47
CA LYS A 262 9.09 -11.83 14.30
C LYS A 262 9.71 -11.34 13.01
N VAL A 263 11.00 -11.00 13.11
CA VAL A 263 11.84 -10.53 12.01
C VAL A 263 12.83 -11.63 11.67
N TRP A 264 12.87 -12.04 10.43
CA TRP A 264 13.66 -13.16 9.96
C TRP A 264 14.65 -12.72 8.89
N ALA A 265 15.89 -13.17 8.94
CA ALA A 265 16.83 -13.13 7.83
C ALA A 265 16.51 -14.33 6.91
N VAL A 266 15.93 -14.04 5.72
CA VAL A 266 15.39 -15.08 4.85
C VAL A 266 16.46 -16.02 4.32
N ASP A 267 17.62 -15.48 3.93
CA ASP A 267 18.72 -16.25 3.34
C ASP A 267 19.38 -17.19 4.35
N GLU A 268 19.44 -16.77 5.61
CA GLU A 268 20.01 -17.58 6.70
C GLU A 268 18.97 -18.50 7.35
N GLY A 269 17.69 -18.23 7.18
CA GLY A 269 16.59 -18.92 7.86
C GLY A 269 16.56 -18.67 9.38
N LYS A 270 17.19 -17.60 9.85
CA LYS A 270 17.36 -17.31 11.29
C LYS A 270 16.41 -16.21 11.76
N LEU A 271 15.97 -16.35 13.01
CA LEU A 271 15.25 -15.31 13.72
C LEU A 271 16.24 -14.19 14.11
N VAL A 272 16.03 -12.99 13.56
CA VAL A 272 16.85 -11.81 13.88
C VAL A 272 16.33 -11.16 15.16
N ARG A 273 15.00 -10.95 15.23
CA ARG A 273 14.37 -10.25 16.37
C ARG A 273 12.96 -10.75 16.62
N SER A 274 12.54 -10.67 17.89
CA SER A 274 11.14 -10.77 18.29
C SER A 274 10.72 -9.40 18.80
N LEU A 275 9.67 -8.84 18.23
CA LEU A 275 9.08 -7.56 18.60
C LEU A 275 7.86 -7.86 19.48
N GLU A 276 7.95 -7.46 20.72
CA GLU A 276 6.95 -7.72 21.77
C GLU A 276 6.32 -6.40 22.21
N GLY A 277 5.04 -6.43 22.56
CA GLY A 277 4.33 -5.24 23.01
C GLY A 277 2.83 -5.34 22.88
N HIS A 278 2.33 -6.12 21.91
CA HIS A 278 0.90 -6.35 21.75
C HIS A 278 0.33 -7.21 22.87
N GLY A 279 -0.84 -6.79 23.39
CA GLY A 279 -1.58 -7.52 24.42
C GLY A 279 -2.42 -8.66 23.88
N HIS A 280 -2.72 -8.66 22.58
CA HIS A 280 -3.57 -9.65 21.91
C HIS A 280 -3.04 -10.01 20.51
N TRP A 281 -3.78 -10.79 19.73
CA TRP A 281 -3.43 -11.28 18.40
C TRP A 281 -3.02 -10.16 17.45
N VAL A 282 -1.95 -10.37 16.71
CA VAL A 282 -1.54 -9.47 15.62
C VAL A 282 -2.29 -9.90 14.36
N ASN A 283 -3.09 -9.00 13.78
CA ASN A 283 -3.94 -9.31 12.62
C ASN A 283 -3.34 -8.84 11.31
N CYS A 284 -2.68 -7.69 11.31
CA CYS A 284 -2.18 -7.09 10.09
C CYS A 284 -0.79 -6.50 10.25
N LEU A 285 -0.07 -6.48 9.14
CA LEU A 285 1.25 -5.87 8.96
C LEU A 285 1.19 -4.95 7.74
N ALA A 286 1.82 -3.79 7.82
CA ALA A 286 2.02 -2.90 6.70
C ALA A 286 3.46 -2.38 6.67
N LEU A 287 4.05 -2.27 5.49
CA LEU A 287 5.37 -1.68 5.26
C LEU A 287 5.24 -0.38 4.50
N ASN A 288 6.04 0.62 4.84
CA ASN A 288 6.10 1.88 4.09
C ASN A 288 6.60 1.67 2.65
N THR A 289 7.31 0.58 2.40
CA THR A 289 7.87 0.19 1.09
C THR A 289 6.95 -0.74 0.28
N GLU A 290 5.80 -1.15 0.83
CA GLU A 290 4.93 -2.17 0.25
C GLU A 290 4.45 -1.82 -1.16
N SER A 291 4.05 -0.58 -1.40
CA SER A 291 3.59 -0.11 -2.72
C SER A 291 4.69 -0.23 -3.78
N ALA A 292 5.92 0.15 -3.43
CA ALA A 292 7.08 0.03 -4.32
C ALA A 292 7.43 -1.43 -4.63
N MET A 293 7.37 -2.30 -3.63
CA MET A 293 7.64 -3.74 -3.79
C MET A 293 6.56 -4.45 -4.60
N ARG A 294 5.30 -4.05 -4.43
CA ARG A 294 4.16 -4.61 -5.17
C ARG A 294 4.20 -4.22 -6.65
N SER A 295 4.49 -2.96 -6.97
CA SER A 295 4.56 -2.45 -8.34
C SER A 295 5.84 -2.87 -9.07
N GLY A 296 6.88 -3.25 -8.35
CA GLY A 296 8.17 -3.62 -8.93
C GLY A 296 8.71 -2.54 -9.86
N ALA A 297 9.05 -2.93 -11.10
CA ALA A 297 9.55 -2.00 -12.11
C ALA A 297 8.46 -1.20 -12.84
N HIS A 298 7.16 -1.56 -12.69
CA HIS A 298 6.07 -0.95 -13.45
C HIS A 298 5.78 0.47 -12.96
N ASP A 299 5.68 1.42 -13.89
CA ASP A 299 5.24 2.78 -13.59
C ASP A 299 3.71 2.85 -13.38
N HIS A 300 3.19 4.05 -13.15
CA HIS A 300 1.75 4.27 -12.97
C HIS A 300 0.91 3.95 -14.22
N ASN A 301 1.52 3.89 -15.41
CA ASN A 301 0.86 3.49 -16.65
C ASN A 301 0.98 1.98 -16.93
N GLY A 302 1.50 1.20 -15.99
CA GLY A 302 1.73 -0.24 -16.15
C GLY A 302 2.91 -0.60 -17.06
N ARG A 303 3.76 0.36 -17.41
CA ARG A 303 4.92 0.13 -18.27
C ARG A 303 6.15 -0.19 -17.44
N ALA A 304 6.92 -1.18 -17.88
CA ALA A 304 8.22 -1.52 -17.30
C ALA A 304 9.30 -1.46 -18.37
N PRO A 305 10.56 -1.18 -18.01
CA PRO A 305 11.69 -1.27 -18.94
C PRO A 305 11.77 -2.66 -19.58
N ALA A 306 12.20 -2.74 -20.83
CA ALA A 306 12.30 -4.03 -21.54
C ALA A 306 13.43 -4.91 -21.01
N GLU A 307 14.54 -4.30 -20.59
CA GLU A 307 15.75 -4.98 -20.11
C GLU A 307 15.61 -5.39 -18.64
N PRO A 308 15.87 -6.65 -18.28
CA PRO A 308 15.74 -7.13 -16.91
C PRO A 308 16.60 -6.34 -15.90
N GLU A 309 17.81 -5.97 -16.27
CA GLU A 309 18.71 -5.18 -15.40
C GLU A 309 18.14 -3.79 -15.09
N LYS A 310 17.54 -3.15 -16.09
CA LYS A 310 16.86 -1.87 -15.91
C LYS A 310 15.59 -2.01 -15.06
N GLN A 311 14.90 -3.15 -15.13
CA GLN A 311 13.76 -3.44 -14.26
C GLN A 311 14.19 -3.53 -12.80
N VAL A 312 15.29 -4.25 -12.53
CA VAL A 312 15.84 -4.36 -11.16
C VAL A 312 16.27 -2.99 -10.64
N ALA A 313 16.98 -2.21 -11.47
CA ALA A 313 17.42 -0.86 -11.12
C ALA A 313 16.23 0.08 -10.81
N ALA A 314 15.18 0.03 -11.64
CA ALA A 314 13.97 0.82 -11.43
C ALA A 314 13.22 0.41 -10.15
N ALA A 315 13.13 -0.89 -9.88
CA ALA A 315 12.51 -1.39 -8.64
C ALA A 315 13.32 -0.98 -7.40
N LEU A 316 14.66 -1.02 -7.47
CA LEU A 316 15.54 -0.58 -6.39
C LEU A 316 15.39 0.94 -6.14
N ALA A 317 15.37 1.75 -7.19
CA ALA A 317 15.19 3.19 -7.06
C ALA A 317 13.88 3.56 -6.39
N LYS A 318 12.78 2.87 -6.73
CA LYS A 318 11.48 3.05 -6.06
C LYS A 318 11.50 2.64 -4.59
N PHE A 319 12.15 1.52 -4.30
CA PHE A 319 12.31 1.03 -2.93
C PHE A 319 13.09 2.02 -2.07
N GLU A 320 14.24 2.52 -2.54
CA GLU A 320 15.03 3.51 -1.81
C GLU A 320 14.27 4.83 -1.61
N LYS A 321 13.52 5.29 -2.61
CA LYS A 321 12.63 6.44 -2.48
C LYS A 321 11.55 6.22 -1.41
N ALA A 322 10.93 5.04 -1.37
CA ALA A 322 9.88 4.70 -0.39
C ALA A 322 10.43 4.58 1.04
N LYS A 323 11.71 4.25 1.22
CA LYS A 323 12.40 4.28 2.53
C LYS A 323 12.55 5.69 3.09
N GLY A 324 12.36 6.73 2.27
CA GLY A 324 12.47 8.13 2.69
C GLY A 324 13.91 8.67 2.65
N GLY A 325 14.81 8.02 1.90
CA GLY A 325 16.12 8.57 1.57
C GLY A 325 16.03 9.50 0.35
N PRO A 326 16.79 10.60 0.28
CA PRO A 326 17.05 11.26 -1.00
C PRO A 326 17.75 10.28 -1.93
N ALA A 327 17.51 10.38 -3.23
CA ALA A 327 18.16 9.53 -4.23
C ALA A 327 19.67 9.54 -4.02
N GLY A 328 20.26 8.38 -3.65
CA GLY A 328 21.69 8.23 -3.41
C GLY A 328 22.20 8.44 -1.98
N ALA A 329 21.34 8.77 -1.00
CA ALA A 329 21.76 8.83 0.41
C ALA A 329 21.29 7.56 1.17
N ALA A 330 22.22 6.77 1.64
CA ALA A 330 21.97 5.66 2.58
C ALA A 330 21.48 6.22 3.91
N GLY A 331 20.16 6.31 4.13
CA GLY A 331 19.65 6.91 5.35
C GLY A 331 18.22 6.61 5.74
N GLY A 332 17.41 6.07 4.84
CA GLY A 332 16.06 5.65 5.19
C GLY A 332 16.02 4.25 5.81
N SER A 333 15.14 4.02 6.78
CA SER A 333 14.86 2.68 7.32
C SER A 333 13.45 2.23 6.95
N GLU A 334 13.29 0.93 6.67
CA GLU A 334 11.95 0.35 6.54
C GLU A 334 11.15 0.54 7.83
N LEU A 335 9.93 1.02 7.68
CA LEU A 335 8.99 1.17 8.77
C LEU A 335 7.94 0.06 8.68
N LEU A 336 7.67 -0.56 9.81
CA LEU A 336 6.67 -1.60 9.95
C LEU A 336 5.56 -1.12 10.90
N ALA A 337 4.34 -1.12 10.42
CA ALA A 337 3.16 -0.93 11.26
C ALA A 337 2.50 -2.29 11.52
N THR A 338 2.07 -2.51 12.76
CA THR A 338 1.40 -3.75 13.18
C THR A 338 0.10 -3.42 13.88
N GLY A 339 -0.99 -4.07 13.51
CA GLY A 339 -2.31 -3.88 14.12
C GLY A 339 -2.78 -5.15 14.81
N SER A 340 -3.51 -4.98 15.92
CA SER A 340 -3.87 -6.07 16.82
C SER A 340 -5.31 -5.97 17.33
N ASP A 341 -5.78 -7.09 17.89
CA ASP A 341 -7.00 -7.20 18.65
C ASP A 341 -6.94 -6.45 20.01
N ASP A 342 -5.77 -5.95 20.40
CA ASP A 342 -5.62 -5.09 21.58
C ASP A 342 -6.05 -3.63 21.34
N PHE A 343 -6.69 -3.36 20.19
CA PHE A 343 -7.18 -2.05 19.72
C PHE A 343 -6.09 -1.03 19.45
N SER A 344 -4.83 -1.45 19.44
CA SER A 344 -3.70 -0.59 19.19
C SER A 344 -2.91 -1.00 17.97
N LEU A 345 -2.15 -0.05 17.42
CA LEU A 345 -1.10 -0.32 16.48
C LEU A 345 0.26 0.03 17.11
N PHE A 346 1.30 -0.58 16.61
CA PHE A 346 2.67 -0.19 16.89
C PHE A 346 3.39 0.17 15.60
N LEU A 347 4.19 1.20 15.65
CA LEU A 347 5.13 1.57 14.59
C LEU A 347 6.54 1.14 15.03
N TRP A 348 7.22 0.43 14.15
CA TRP A 348 8.54 -0.16 14.41
C TRP A 348 9.54 0.28 13.36
N LYS A 349 10.81 0.34 13.77
CA LYS A 349 11.99 0.35 12.89
C LYS A 349 12.75 -0.98 13.07
N PRO A 350 12.34 -2.03 12.37
CA PRO A 350 12.85 -3.38 12.65
C PRO A 350 14.34 -3.54 12.33
N GLY A 351 14.88 -2.71 11.45
CA GLY A 351 16.32 -2.65 11.19
C GLY A 351 17.15 -2.10 12.36
N GLU A 352 16.60 -1.19 13.15
CA GLU A 352 17.33 -0.47 14.20
C GLU A 352 17.22 -1.11 15.60
N GLY A 353 16.04 -1.65 15.96
CA GLY A 353 15.84 -2.11 17.34
C GLY A 353 14.63 -3.01 17.57
N LYS A 354 14.43 -3.41 18.83
CA LYS A 354 13.28 -4.19 19.31
C LYS A 354 12.18 -3.31 19.91
N LYS A 355 12.48 -2.05 20.24
CA LYS A 355 11.52 -1.13 20.85
C LYS A 355 10.66 -0.49 19.75
N PRO A 356 9.34 -0.34 19.97
CA PRO A 356 8.52 0.39 19.04
C PRO A 356 8.91 1.88 19.02
N VAL A 357 8.77 2.50 17.86
CA VAL A 357 8.91 3.96 17.71
C VAL A 357 7.79 4.64 18.50
N THR A 358 6.56 4.16 18.29
CA THR A 358 5.37 4.74 18.93
C THR A 358 4.28 3.67 19.02
N ARG A 359 3.49 3.74 20.07
CA ARG A 359 2.22 3.04 20.20
C ARG A 359 1.07 3.96 19.80
N LEU A 360 0.28 3.53 18.82
CA LEU A 360 -0.82 4.28 18.25
C LEU A 360 -2.13 3.79 18.89
N THR A 361 -2.72 4.61 19.70
CA THR A 361 -3.94 4.27 20.47
C THR A 361 -5.12 5.12 20.05
N GLY A 362 -6.33 4.59 20.28
CA GLY A 362 -7.55 5.36 20.05
C GLY A 362 -8.67 4.58 19.40
N HIS A 363 -8.43 3.50 18.66
CA HIS A 363 -9.49 2.58 18.25
C HIS A 363 -10.13 1.95 19.50
N VAL A 364 -11.43 1.69 19.43
CA VAL A 364 -12.19 1.10 20.53
C VAL A 364 -12.58 -0.36 20.27
N GLN A 365 -12.21 -0.88 19.12
CA GLN A 365 -12.31 -2.29 18.75
C GLN A 365 -11.06 -2.73 18.00
N LEU A 366 -10.98 -4.01 17.67
CA LEU A 366 -9.83 -4.60 17.02
C LEU A 366 -9.46 -3.87 15.70
N VAL A 367 -8.15 -3.82 15.44
CA VAL A 367 -7.61 -3.30 14.18
C VAL A 367 -7.44 -4.47 13.20
N ASN A 368 -8.16 -4.39 12.07
CA ASN A 368 -8.18 -5.45 11.08
C ASN A 368 -7.21 -5.22 9.92
N ALA A 369 -7.06 -3.97 9.50
CA ALA A 369 -6.17 -3.62 8.38
C ALA A 369 -5.36 -2.36 8.70
N ALA A 370 -4.17 -2.32 8.16
CA ALA A 370 -3.31 -1.15 8.15
C ALA A 370 -2.64 -1.04 6.78
N ALA A 371 -2.44 0.18 6.28
CA ALA A 371 -1.80 0.42 5.00
C ALA A 371 -1.06 1.75 5.02
N PHE A 372 0.20 1.76 4.57
CA PHE A 372 0.92 2.99 4.29
C PHE A 372 0.53 3.55 2.92
N SER A 373 0.50 4.86 2.81
CA SER A 373 0.39 5.53 1.52
C SER A 373 1.63 5.25 0.66
N PRO A 374 1.50 5.25 -0.68
CA PRO A 374 2.63 4.98 -1.59
C PRO A 374 3.83 5.91 -1.39
N ASP A 375 3.62 7.14 -0.94
CA ASP A 375 4.68 8.10 -0.61
C ASP A 375 5.29 7.91 0.80
N GLY A 376 4.73 6.98 1.60
CA GLY A 376 5.18 6.69 2.96
C GLY A 376 4.88 7.78 4.00
N GLN A 377 4.20 8.88 3.62
CA GLN A 377 3.90 9.97 4.54
C GLN A 377 2.78 9.64 5.53
N TRP A 378 1.84 8.81 5.11
CA TRP A 378 0.66 8.50 5.88
C TRP A 378 0.54 7.00 6.17
N LEU A 379 -0.01 6.70 7.32
CA LEU A 379 -0.47 5.37 7.70
C LEU A 379 -1.97 5.45 7.95
N ALA A 380 -2.74 4.59 7.32
CA ALA A 380 -4.16 4.40 7.60
C ALA A 380 -4.39 3.10 8.37
N SER A 381 -5.30 3.12 9.34
CA SER A 381 -5.73 1.94 10.08
C SER A 381 -7.25 1.80 10.05
N ALA A 382 -7.74 0.59 9.82
CA ALA A 382 -9.14 0.24 9.81
C ALA A 382 -9.50 -0.67 10.99
N SER A 383 -10.62 -0.39 11.59
CA SER A 383 -11.08 -1.11 12.78
C SER A 383 -12.54 -1.56 12.66
N PHE A 384 -12.88 -2.52 13.48
CA PHE A 384 -14.25 -2.98 13.66
C PHE A 384 -15.14 -1.93 14.36
N ASP A 385 -14.54 -0.84 14.88
CA ASP A 385 -15.30 0.31 15.43
C ASP A 385 -15.95 1.19 14.33
N GLY A 386 -15.84 0.80 13.05
CA GLY A 386 -16.42 1.54 11.92
C GLY A 386 -15.61 2.78 11.52
N SER A 387 -14.47 3.03 12.16
CA SER A 387 -13.64 4.19 11.83
C SER A 387 -12.37 3.81 11.10
N VAL A 388 -11.89 4.70 10.27
CA VAL A 388 -10.55 4.70 9.72
C VAL A 388 -9.77 5.83 10.36
N ARG A 389 -8.56 5.56 10.84
CA ARG A 389 -7.68 6.56 11.44
C ARG A 389 -6.46 6.80 10.58
N LEU A 390 -6.05 8.06 10.51
CA LEU A 390 -4.87 8.51 9.80
C LEU A 390 -3.79 8.93 10.80
N TRP A 391 -2.57 8.53 10.51
CA TRP A 391 -1.39 8.77 11.31
C TRP A 391 -0.26 9.25 10.41
N GLN A 392 0.66 10.06 10.91
CA GLN A 392 1.90 10.37 10.21
C GLN A 392 2.75 9.10 10.10
N GLY A 393 3.17 8.74 8.88
CA GLY A 393 3.87 7.48 8.61
C GLY A 393 5.20 7.34 9.38
N LYS A 394 5.97 8.42 9.47
CA LYS A 394 7.31 8.39 10.12
C LYS A 394 7.26 8.44 11.63
N THR A 395 6.35 9.26 12.20
CA THR A 395 6.32 9.56 13.64
C THR A 395 5.24 8.81 14.39
N GLY A 396 4.21 8.33 13.68
CA GLY A 396 3.02 7.74 14.29
C GLY A 396 2.11 8.75 14.97
N LYS A 397 2.30 10.06 14.79
CA LYS A 397 1.39 11.06 15.36
C LYS A 397 0.00 10.91 14.76
N PHE A 398 -1.01 10.99 15.63
CA PHE A 398 -2.41 11.00 15.18
C PHE A 398 -2.68 12.25 14.34
N HIS A 399 -3.39 12.04 13.22
CA HIS A 399 -3.73 13.13 12.31
C HIS A 399 -5.24 13.36 12.23
N ALA A 400 -6.03 12.32 11.93
CA ALA A 400 -7.47 12.44 11.80
C ALA A 400 -8.19 11.09 12.00
N THR A 401 -9.50 11.19 12.30
CA THR A 401 -10.41 10.05 12.26
C THR A 401 -11.45 10.29 11.17
N LEU A 402 -11.52 9.36 10.22
CA LEU A 402 -12.51 9.34 9.16
C LEU A 402 -13.70 8.51 9.65
N ARG A 403 -14.82 9.16 9.85
CA ARG A 403 -16.06 8.54 10.33
C ARG A 403 -17.13 8.59 9.25
N GLY A 404 -17.85 7.50 9.07
CA GLY A 404 -18.92 7.42 8.08
C GLY A 404 -19.41 6.00 7.84
N HIS A 405 -18.58 4.99 8.07
CA HIS A 405 -19.05 3.61 8.06
C HIS A 405 -19.86 3.31 9.33
N VAL A 406 -20.94 2.56 9.15
CA VAL A 406 -21.81 2.08 10.25
C VAL A 406 -21.38 0.70 10.73
N GLY A 407 -20.67 -0.06 9.88
CA GLY A 407 -20.16 -1.38 10.18
C GLY A 407 -18.64 -1.44 10.26
N ALA A 408 -18.13 -2.61 10.64
CA ALA A 408 -16.71 -2.91 10.71
C ALA A 408 -16.01 -2.63 9.37
N VAL A 409 -14.84 -1.99 9.39
CA VAL A 409 -14.03 -1.77 8.18
C VAL A 409 -13.05 -2.93 8.01
N TYR A 410 -13.14 -3.62 6.89
CA TYR A 410 -12.36 -4.83 6.64
C TYR A 410 -11.05 -4.57 5.91
N GLN A 411 -11.04 -3.72 4.90
CA GLN A 411 -9.86 -3.48 4.09
C GLN A 411 -9.72 -2.03 3.65
N LEU A 412 -8.48 -1.62 3.40
CA LEU A 412 -8.08 -0.31 2.92
C LEU A 412 -7.27 -0.45 1.63
N ALA A 413 -7.45 0.50 0.72
CA ALA A 413 -6.63 0.62 -0.48
C ALA A 413 -6.31 2.09 -0.75
N TRP A 414 -5.02 2.41 -0.92
CA TRP A 414 -4.55 3.73 -1.29
C TRP A 414 -4.54 3.92 -2.81
N SER A 415 -4.87 5.12 -3.25
CA SER A 415 -4.60 5.52 -4.64
C SER A 415 -3.08 5.67 -4.86
N GLY A 416 -2.63 5.44 -6.10
CA GLY A 416 -1.21 5.50 -6.44
C GLY A 416 -0.56 6.86 -6.21
N ASP A 417 -1.35 7.93 -6.15
CA ASP A 417 -0.90 9.31 -5.88
C ASP A 417 -0.96 9.70 -4.39
N SER A 418 -1.29 8.77 -3.49
CA SER A 418 -1.38 8.98 -2.03
C SER A 418 -2.43 9.97 -1.57
N ARG A 419 -3.36 10.43 -2.44
CA ARG A 419 -4.33 11.49 -2.13
C ARG A 419 -5.68 10.95 -1.69
N LEU A 420 -6.03 9.76 -2.16
CA LEU A 420 -7.31 9.12 -1.91
C LEU A 420 -7.12 7.78 -1.20
N LEU A 421 -8.06 7.48 -0.34
CA LEU A 421 -8.12 6.20 0.38
C LEU A 421 -9.50 5.58 0.17
N ALA A 422 -9.55 4.34 -0.26
CA ALA A 422 -10.77 3.55 -0.32
C ALA A 422 -10.86 2.62 0.89
N SER A 423 -12.06 2.47 1.44
CA SER A 423 -12.33 1.55 2.56
C SER A 423 -13.56 0.70 2.27
N GLY A 424 -13.45 -0.61 2.47
CA GLY A 424 -14.54 -1.57 2.35
C GLY A 424 -15.03 -2.04 3.71
N SER A 425 -16.36 -2.12 3.86
CA SER A 425 -16.97 -2.33 5.16
C SER A 425 -18.07 -3.40 5.14
N LYS A 426 -18.39 -3.83 6.35
CA LYS A 426 -19.53 -4.68 6.67
C LYS A 426 -20.88 -4.04 6.31
N ASP A 427 -20.94 -2.71 6.22
CA ASP A 427 -22.16 -1.97 5.86
C ASP A 427 -22.50 -2.04 4.37
N SER A 428 -21.84 -2.93 3.61
CA SER A 428 -22.02 -3.14 2.16
C SER A 428 -21.62 -1.95 1.28
N THR A 429 -20.97 -0.94 1.85
CA THR A 429 -20.51 0.23 1.10
C THR A 429 -18.99 0.29 1.00
N ILE A 430 -18.52 0.97 -0.03
CA ILE A 430 -17.15 1.42 -0.12
C ILE A 430 -17.17 2.94 0.00
N LYS A 431 -16.26 3.48 0.77
CA LYS A 431 -16.11 4.92 0.94
C LYS A 431 -14.77 5.38 0.45
N VAL A 432 -14.76 6.45 -0.33
CA VAL A 432 -13.55 7.10 -0.84
C VAL A 432 -13.35 8.40 -0.07
N TRP A 433 -12.19 8.51 0.57
CA TRP A 433 -11.81 9.61 1.42
C TRP A 433 -10.74 10.46 0.76
N GLU A 434 -10.89 11.76 0.84
CA GLU A 434 -9.84 12.69 0.46
C GLU A 434 -8.98 13.03 1.66
N LEU A 435 -7.68 12.78 1.53
CA LEU A 435 -6.73 12.93 2.63
C LEU A 435 -6.60 14.38 3.09
N ARG A 436 -6.57 15.31 2.16
CA ARG A 436 -6.38 16.75 2.42
C ARG A 436 -7.53 17.34 3.23
N THR A 437 -8.75 17.12 2.77
CA THR A 437 -9.96 17.66 3.42
C THR A 437 -10.40 16.82 4.61
N LYS A 438 -9.86 15.58 4.73
CA LYS A 438 -10.24 14.60 5.75
C LYS A 438 -11.74 14.27 5.72
N LYS A 439 -12.37 14.46 4.57
CA LYS A 439 -13.81 14.28 4.37
C LYS A 439 -14.08 13.08 3.46
N LEU A 440 -15.27 12.56 3.60
CA LEU A 440 -15.83 11.63 2.64
C LEU A 440 -16.00 12.37 1.31
N LEU A 441 -15.38 11.86 0.26
CA LEU A 441 -15.49 12.40 -1.09
C LEU A 441 -16.62 11.73 -1.84
N GLU A 442 -16.64 10.38 -1.81
CA GLU A 442 -17.66 9.59 -2.49
C GLU A 442 -18.07 8.39 -1.64
N GLU A 443 -19.35 8.08 -1.67
CA GLU A 443 -19.92 6.84 -1.16
C GLU A 443 -20.35 5.99 -2.34
N LEU A 444 -19.85 4.75 -2.39
CA LEU A 444 -20.10 3.82 -3.48
C LEU A 444 -20.99 2.68 -2.99
N PRO A 445 -22.32 2.87 -3.00
CA PRO A 445 -23.27 1.84 -2.64
C PRO A 445 -23.46 0.88 -3.82
N GLY A 446 -23.82 -0.37 -3.54
CA GLY A 446 -24.16 -1.29 -4.62
C GLY A 446 -23.87 -2.75 -4.33
N HIS A 447 -23.05 -3.08 -3.34
CA HIS A 447 -22.96 -4.44 -2.83
C HIS A 447 -24.24 -4.79 -2.04
N ALA A 448 -24.68 -6.04 -2.15
CA ALA A 448 -25.86 -6.52 -1.42
C ALA A 448 -25.54 -7.04 -0.01
N ASP A 449 -24.24 -7.26 0.29
CA ASP A 449 -23.76 -7.79 1.56
C ASP A 449 -22.33 -7.23 1.85
N GLU A 450 -21.71 -7.69 2.91
CA GLU A 450 -20.39 -7.24 3.42
C GLU A 450 -19.30 -7.22 2.33
N VAL A 451 -18.52 -6.14 2.28
CA VAL A 451 -17.37 -5.97 1.37
C VAL A 451 -16.09 -6.38 2.08
N PHE A 452 -15.51 -7.51 1.71
CA PHE A 452 -14.32 -8.06 2.34
C PHE A 452 -13.02 -7.55 1.76
N THR A 453 -13.00 -7.25 0.45
CA THR A 453 -11.78 -6.88 -0.25
C THR A 453 -12.01 -5.65 -1.13
N VAL A 454 -11.03 -4.76 -1.09
CA VAL A 454 -10.96 -3.57 -1.92
C VAL A 454 -9.53 -3.41 -2.39
N ASP A 455 -9.32 -3.15 -3.67
CA ASP A 455 -8.01 -2.82 -4.22
C ASP A 455 -8.10 -1.68 -5.21
N TRP A 456 -7.07 -0.86 -5.28
CA TRP A 456 -6.96 0.25 -6.24
C TRP A 456 -6.00 -0.15 -7.37
N SER A 457 -6.40 0.13 -8.60
CA SER A 457 -5.53 -0.15 -9.75
C SER A 457 -4.29 0.75 -9.73
N PRO A 458 -3.14 0.26 -10.22
CA PRO A 458 -1.90 1.03 -10.23
C PRO A 458 -2.00 2.34 -11.02
N ASP A 459 -2.83 2.39 -12.07
CA ASP A 459 -3.12 3.58 -12.87
C ASP A 459 -4.00 4.61 -12.15
N GLY A 460 -4.60 4.22 -11.03
CA GLY A 460 -5.48 5.06 -10.24
C GLY A 460 -6.88 5.28 -10.83
N GLU A 461 -7.20 4.68 -11.98
CA GLU A 461 -8.48 4.92 -12.65
C GLU A 461 -9.63 4.06 -12.13
N ARG A 462 -9.31 2.94 -11.47
CA ARG A 462 -10.29 1.93 -11.08
C ARG A 462 -10.11 1.48 -9.64
N VAL A 463 -11.23 1.18 -9.01
CA VAL A 463 -11.28 0.44 -7.74
C VAL A 463 -12.01 -0.87 -7.99
N ALA A 464 -11.47 -1.96 -7.50
CA ALA A 464 -12.12 -3.26 -7.48
C ALA A 464 -12.59 -3.58 -6.08
N SER A 465 -13.76 -4.17 -5.95
CA SER A 465 -14.30 -4.63 -4.67
C SER A 465 -15.01 -5.96 -4.79
N GLY A 466 -14.87 -6.77 -3.77
CA GLY A 466 -15.53 -8.07 -3.67
C GLY A 466 -15.97 -8.37 -2.26
N GLY A 467 -17.01 -9.14 -2.12
CA GLY A 467 -17.59 -9.41 -0.82
C GLY A 467 -18.42 -10.68 -0.76
N LYS A 468 -19.23 -10.73 0.26
CA LYS A 468 -20.09 -11.87 0.57
C LYS A 468 -21.24 -12.03 -0.44
N ASP A 469 -21.58 -11.00 -1.17
CA ASP A 469 -22.57 -11.01 -2.26
C ASP A 469 -22.09 -11.75 -3.51
N ARG A 470 -20.87 -12.33 -3.51
CA ARG A 470 -20.27 -13.14 -4.58
C ARG A 470 -19.96 -12.38 -5.87
N ASN A 471 -20.21 -11.08 -5.89
CA ASN A 471 -19.98 -10.24 -7.05
C ASN A 471 -18.66 -9.48 -6.92
N LEU A 472 -17.94 -9.44 -8.02
CA LEU A 472 -16.87 -8.49 -8.20
C LEU A 472 -17.44 -7.22 -8.82
N LYS A 473 -17.14 -6.08 -8.23
CA LYS A 473 -17.54 -4.78 -8.80
C LYS A 473 -16.30 -3.98 -9.17
N ILE A 474 -16.37 -3.33 -10.33
CA ILE A 474 -15.37 -2.39 -10.80
C ILE A 474 -16.00 -1.01 -10.80
N TRP A 475 -15.29 -0.07 -10.20
CA TRP A 475 -15.72 1.31 -10.04
C TRP A 475 -14.78 2.21 -10.84
N ARG A 476 -15.34 3.14 -11.55
CA ARG A 476 -14.64 4.19 -12.31
C ARG A 476 -15.24 5.56 -12.01
N ARG A 477 -14.63 6.55 -12.60
CA ARG A 477 -15.15 7.91 -12.60
C ARG A 477 -16.40 8.05 -13.48
#